data_07f9dabaa3b0758f1d3258a16ba5f89d
#
_entry.id   07f9dabaa3b0758f1d3258a16ba5f89d
#
_cell.length_a   1.000
_cell.length_b   1.000
_cell.length_c   1.000
_cell.angle_alpha   90.00
_cell.angle_beta   90.00
_cell.angle_gamma   90.00
#
_symmetry.space_group_name_H-M   'P 1'
#
loop_
_entity.id
_entity.type
_entity.pdbx_description
1 polymer ?
#
loop_
_entity_poly.entity_id
_entity_poly.type
_entity_poly.pdbx_seq_one_letter_code
_entity_poly.pdbx_strand_id
1 'polypeptide(L)'
;ENGATNFYEACQSFWFVQALVQIEANGHSISPGRFDQYMWPYLEADKSISKEFAQELLDCLFVLLNHVNKTRDDVSDQAFAGYAVFQNFGVGGQTEDGLDATNPVSYMCMDAAAHVRLPAPSFSVRIHNQTPDEFLLRACELARLGTGVPAMYNDEAIIPALCNRGLTLADARNYCIIGCVEPQCPHKTDGWHDAAFFNVAKVFDIAIHGGKNRDGKQLGPVTKPMPEWKSMDDLYEAYETQIEYFVSKLVEADNAVDIAHKERAPLPFMSALVDDCIGRGKSVQEGGAIYNFTGPQAFGVADSGDSLCAIKKHVFEDKDLTMQQIYDAMEHNFGAELGAGCYDGPFVRLSTDSAEPAAAAMESVSVSSEDSMESIINAVVQKILAEKGSNLSMSVDTKSEACTSCSDAQRAEYDRIRHILDATPCFGNDIDEVDMCARKATQVYSHEVEKYKNPRGGQYQAGCYPVSANVLFGKDVQALPDGRYSNAPLADGVSPRQGHDVKGPTA
;
A
#
# COMPACT_ATOMS: atom_id res chain seq x y z
N GLU A 1 22.23 -30.63 -13.84
CA GLU A 1 21.85 -32.07 -13.74
C GLU A 1 21.75 -32.53 -12.27
N ASN A 2 22.43 -31.85 -11.34
CA ASN A 2 22.40 -32.16 -9.91
C ASN A 2 21.81 -30.97 -9.16
N GLY A 3 21.05 -31.21 -8.08
CA GLY A 3 20.60 -30.19 -7.15
C GLY A 3 21.77 -29.61 -6.36
N ALA A 4 21.53 -28.48 -5.67
CA ALA A 4 22.50 -27.88 -4.76
C ALA A 4 22.87 -28.87 -3.65
N THR A 5 24.16 -28.92 -3.28
CA THR A 5 24.71 -29.84 -2.27
C THR A 5 25.23 -29.13 -1.02
N ASN A 6 25.34 -27.78 -1.06
CA ASN A 6 25.82 -26.96 0.02
C ASN A 6 25.12 -25.59 -0.01
N PHE A 7 25.34 -24.77 1.00
CA PHE A 7 24.66 -23.49 1.15
C PHE A 7 24.99 -22.49 0.03
N TYR A 8 26.24 -22.43 -0.42
CA TYR A 8 26.65 -21.56 -1.52
C TYR A 8 25.92 -21.91 -2.84
N GLU A 9 25.90 -23.20 -3.20
CA GLU A 9 25.19 -23.67 -4.39
C GLU A 9 23.68 -23.42 -4.31
N ALA A 10 23.10 -23.54 -3.10
CA ALA A 10 21.69 -23.26 -2.87
C ALA A 10 21.38 -21.78 -3.08
N CYS A 11 22.19 -20.86 -2.55
CA CYS A 11 22.06 -19.42 -2.80
C CYS A 11 22.19 -19.08 -4.30
N GLN A 12 23.15 -19.70 -5.00
CA GLN A 12 23.35 -19.49 -6.42
C GLN A 12 22.17 -20.03 -7.25
N SER A 13 21.68 -21.22 -6.93
CA SER A 13 20.51 -21.83 -7.58
C SER A 13 19.26 -20.96 -7.39
N PHE A 14 19.02 -20.51 -6.17
CA PHE A 14 17.94 -19.58 -5.86
C PHE A 14 18.03 -18.32 -6.72
N TRP A 15 19.21 -17.68 -6.76
CA TRP A 15 19.40 -16.46 -7.54
C TRP A 15 19.07 -16.63 -9.01
N PHE A 16 19.55 -17.71 -9.65
CA PHE A 16 19.28 -17.96 -11.06
C PHE A 16 17.79 -18.18 -11.33
N VAL A 17 17.10 -18.94 -10.48
CA VAL A 17 15.66 -19.17 -10.64
C VAL A 17 14.90 -17.86 -10.45
N GLN A 18 15.20 -17.08 -9.39
CA GLN A 18 14.59 -15.80 -9.12
C GLN A 18 14.78 -14.82 -10.29
N ALA A 19 15.99 -14.71 -10.81
CA ALA A 19 16.29 -13.84 -11.94
C ALA A 19 15.51 -14.22 -13.21
N LEU A 20 15.43 -15.52 -13.53
CA LEU A 20 14.69 -15.99 -14.70
C LEU A 20 13.19 -15.74 -14.61
N VAL A 21 12.60 -16.01 -13.45
CA VAL A 21 11.17 -15.72 -13.23
C VAL A 21 10.89 -14.22 -13.31
N GLN A 22 11.77 -13.40 -12.75
CA GLN A 22 11.67 -11.93 -12.83
C GLN A 22 11.73 -11.41 -14.28
N ILE A 23 12.62 -11.98 -15.10
CA ILE A 23 12.73 -11.64 -16.53
C ILE A 23 11.45 -12.04 -17.28
N GLU A 24 10.94 -13.25 -17.05
CA GLU A 24 9.73 -13.74 -17.72
C GLU A 24 8.50 -12.91 -17.36
N ALA A 25 8.33 -12.56 -16.09
CA ALA A 25 7.16 -11.85 -15.56
C ALA A 25 7.28 -10.33 -15.59
N ASN A 26 8.34 -9.74 -16.17
CA ASN A 26 8.67 -8.33 -16.06
C ASN A 26 8.78 -7.86 -14.58
N GLY A 27 9.22 -8.75 -13.68
CA GLY A 27 9.59 -8.43 -12.32
C GLY A 27 8.46 -8.01 -11.38
N HIS A 28 7.19 -8.25 -11.69
CA HIS A 28 6.10 -7.84 -10.79
C HIS A 28 5.83 -8.88 -9.71
N SER A 29 6.06 -8.49 -8.43
CA SER A 29 5.64 -9.22 -7.22
C SER A 29 6.12 -10.67 -7.11
N ILE A 30 7.23 -11.02 -7.75
CA ILE A 30 7.84 -12.35 -7.61
C ILE A 30 8.69 -12.37 -6.35
N SER A 31 8.13 -12.88 -5.28
CA SER A 31 8.73 -12.87 -3.95
C SER A 31 9.44 -14.18 -3.61
N PRO A 32 10.59 -14.15 -2.92
CA PRO A 32 11.33 -15.35 -2.49
C PRO A 32 10.54 -16.30 -1.60
N GLY A 33 9.47 -15.83 -0.97
CA GLY A 33 8.68 -16.66 -0.07
C GLY A 33 9.38 -16.89 1.27
N ARG A 34 9.22 -18.10 1.81
CA ARG A 34 9.80 -18.52 3.09
C ARG A 34 11.24 -18.96 2.94
N PHE A 35 12.11 -18.02 2.59
CA PHE A 35 13.51 -18.27 2.27
C PHE A 35 14.25 -18.99 3.41
N ASP A 36 14.04 -18.58 4.65
CA ASP A 36 14.67 -19.18 5.81
C ASP A 36 14.35 -20.67 5.98
N GLN A 37 13.15 -21.11 5.55
CA GLN A 37 12.72 -22.48 5.72
C GLN A 37 13.38 -23.43 4.69
N TYR A 38 13.43 -23.04 3.42
CA TYR A 38 14.01 -23.92 2.40
C TYR A 38 15.53 -23.82 2.29
N MET A 39 16.14 -22.77 2.86
CA MET A 39 17.59 -22.61 2.89
C MET A 39 18.25 -23.18 4.15
N TRP A 40 17.50 -23.26 5.25
CA TRP A 40 18.04 -23.78 6.50
C TRP A 40 18.63 -25.20 6.39
N PRO A 41 18.01 -26.18 5.75
CA PRO A 41 18.58 -27.52 5.58
C PRO A 41 19.96 -27.53 4.91
N TYR A 42 20.20 -26.63 3.96
CA TYR A 42 21.50 -26.53 3.28
C TYR A 42 22.57 -25.94 4.21
N LEU A 43 22.22 -24.91 4.98
CA LEU A 43 23.15 -24.30 5.96
C LEU A 43 23.44 -25.27 7.10
N GLU A 44 22.42 -25.95 7.61
CA GLU A 44 22.56 -26.92 8.70
C GLU A 44 23.46 -28.11 8.29
N ALA A 45 23.33 -28.58 7.08
CA ALA A 45 24.13 -29.69 6.55
C ALA A 45 25.56 -29.28 6.18
N ASP A 46 25.81 -28.05 5.79
CA ASP A 46 27.13 -27.57 5.34
C ASP A 46 28.06 -27.27 6.51
N LYS A 47 28.79 -28.30 6.95
CA LYS A 47 29.75 -28.14 8.05
C LYS A 47 31.07 -27.47 7.63
N SER A 48 31.24 -27.16 6.35
CA SER A 48 32.46 -26.55 5.80
C SER A 48 32.39 -25.03 5.73
N ILE A 49 31.18 -24.47 5.70
CA ILE A 49 30.98 -23.02 5.61
C ILE A 49 31.16 -22.34 6.96
N SER A 50 31.87 -21.22 7.00
CA SER A 50 31.90 -20.37 8.20
C SER A 50 30.64 -19.51 8.31
N LYS A 51 30.28 -19.10 9.52
CA LYS A 51 29.14 -18.22 9.76
C LYS A 51 29.30 -16.86 9.03
N GLU A 52 30.53 -16.33 9.05
CA GLU A 52 30.88 -15.06 8.41
C GLU A 52 30.69 -15.14 6.91
N PHE A 53 31.17 -16.24 6.27
CA PHE A 53 31.01 -16.39 4.81
C PHE A 53 29.56 -16.66 4.43
N ALA A 54 28.81 -17.39 5.22
CA ALA A 54 27.37 -17.57 4.99
C ALA A 54 26.60 -16.24 5.08
N GLN A 55 26.97 -15.36 6.04
CA GLN A 55 26.41 -14.02 6.15
C GLN A 55 26.77 -13.16 4.93
N GLU A 56 28.02 -13.17 4.50
CA GLU A 56 28.47 -12.44 3.31
C GLU A 56 27.70 -12.86 2.05
N LEU A 57 27.41 -14.16 1.88
CA LEU A 57 26.58 -14.64 0.78
C LEU A 57 25.16 -14.06 0.82
N LEU A 58 24.56 -13.97 1.99
CA LEU A 58 23.21 -13.36 2.15
C LEU A 58 23.26 -11.86 1.90
N ASP A 59 24.27 -11.15 2.39
CA ASP A 59 24.45 -9.72 2.14
C ASP A 59 24.59 -9.46 0.63
N CYS A 60 25.39 -10.24 -0.08
CA CYS A 60 25.50 -10.19 -1.54
C CYS A 60 24.18 -10.50 -2.25
N LEU A 61 23.42 -11.48 -1.76
CA LEU A 61 22.13 -11.85 -2.33
C LEU A 61 21.12 -10.68 -2.21
N PHE A 62 21.09 -9.97 -1.06
CA PHE A 62 20.22 -8.81 -0.89
C PHE A 62 20.61 -7.67 -1.84
N VAL A 63 21.92 -7.44 -2.08
CA VAL A 63 22.37 -6.49 -3.10
C VAL A 63 21.91 -6.92 -4.50
N LEU A 64 22.01 -8.21 -4.86
CA LEU A 64 21.58 -8.72 -6.16
C LEU A 64 20.07 -8.56 -6.35
N LEU A 65 19.25 -8.84 -5.32
CA LEU A 65 17.80 -8.64 -5.36
C LEU A 65 17.43 -7.17 -5.59
N ASN A 66 18.21 -6.23 -5.06
CA ASN A 66 17.99 -4.80 -5.30
C ASN A 66 18.35 -4.35 -6.73
N HIS A 67 19.15 -5.11 -7.48
CA HIS A 67 19.49 -4.80 -8.87
C HIS A 67 18.35 -5.13 -9.86
N VAL A 68 17.42 -6.00 -9.48
CA VAL A 68 16.29 -6.34 -10.36
C VAL A 68 15.35 -5.15 -10.46
N ASN A 69 15.02 -4.75 -11.68
CA ASN A 69 14.07 -3.67 -11.92
C ASN A 69 13.06 -4.08 -12.99
N LYS A 70 11.90 -3.43 -12.95
CA LYS A 70 10.75 -3.65 -13.80
C LYS A 70 10.65 -2.53 -14.85
N THR A 71 10.30 -2.87 -16.09
CA THR A 71 9.90 -1.87 -17.09
C THR A 71 8.50 -1.39 -16.80
N ARG A 72 8.32 -0.07 -16.68
CA ARG A 72 7.05 0.60 -16.37
C ARG A 72 6.72 1.65 -17.42
N ASP A 73 5.42 1.93 -17.58
CA ASP A 73 4.95 3.14 -18.22
C ASP A 73 5.08 4.37 -17.28
N ASP A 74 4.99 5.56 -17.84
CA ASP A 74 5.22 6.83 -17.12
C ASP A 74 4.28 7.02 -15.91
N VAL A 75 3.03 6.58 -16.01
CA VAL A 75 2.03 6.73 -14.93
C VAL A 75 2.34 5.77 -13.78
N SER A 76 2.63 4.52 -14.12
CA SER A 76 3.03 3.51 -13.12
C SER A 76 4.36 3.88 -12.45
N ASP A 77 5.30 4.46 -13.19
CA ASP A 77 6.58 4.89 -12.62
C ASP A 77 6.39 6.05 -11.63
N GLN A 78 5.53 7.02 -11.95
CA GLN A 78 5.17 8.09 -11.01
C GLN A 78 4.46 7.59 -9.76
N ALA A 79 3.56 6.59 -9.88
CA ALA A 79 2.84 6.03 -8.76
C ALA A 79 3.73 5.22 -7.81
N PHE A 80 4.76 4.56 -8.36
CA PHE A 80 5.65 3.65 -7.64
C PHE A 80 7.11 4.14 -7.62
N ALA A 81 7.33 5.44 -7.68
CA ALA A 81 8.68 6.03 -7.64
C ALA A 81 9.45 5.57 -6.39
N GLY A 82 10.69 5.13 -6.59
CA GLY A 82 11.55 4.61 -5.52
C GLY A 82 11.43 3.11 -5.25
N TYR A 83 10.49 2.40 -5.87
CA TYR A 83 10.36 0.94 -5.78
C TYR A 83 10.85 0.29 -7.08
N ALA A 84 11.90 -0.53 -7.01
CA ALA A 84 12.42 -1.25 -8.17
C ALA A 84 11.46 -2.35 -8.61
N VAL A 85 11.24 -3.35 -7.74
CA VAL A 85 10.27 -4.44 -7.86
C VAL A 85 9.74 -4.78 -6.47
N PHE A 86 8.55 -5.33 -6.42
CA PHE A 86 7.93 -5.73 -5.17
C PHE A 86 8.30 -7.17 -4.83
N GLN A 87 9.51 -7.40 -4.30
CA GLN A 87 9.99 -8.69 -3.83
C GLN A 87 9.95 -8.71 -2.31
N ASN A 88 8.99 -9.42 -1.71
CA ASN A 88 8.90 -9.52 -0.27
C ASN A 88 9.66 -10.75 0.24
N PHE A 89 10.58 -10.55 1.16
CA PHE A 89 11.42 -11.58 1.76
C PHE A 89 10.93 -11.87 3.17
N GLY A 90 10.34 -13.04 3.39
CA GLY A 90 9.68 -13.36 4.66
C GLY A 90 10.44 -14.38 5.50
N VAL A 91 10.50 -14.16 6.82
CA VAL A 91 11.15 -15.06 7.77
C VAL A 91 10.30 -15.30 9.02
N GLY A 92 10.58 -16.38 9.74
CA GLY A 92 9.88 -16.74 10.99
C GLY A 92 8.49 -17.34 10.78
N GLY A 93 7.59 -17.12 11.73
CA GLY A 93 6.24 -17.66 11.71
C GLY A 93 6.14 -19.11 12.14
N GLN A 94 5.11 -19.82 11.69
CA GLN A 94 4.84 -21.21 12.08
C GLN A 94 5.24 -22.19 11.00
N THR A 95 5.61 -23.42 11.41
CA THR A 95 5.67 -24.60 10.54
C THR A 95 4.24 -25.03 10.16
N GLU A 96 4.10 -25.95 9.21
CA GLU A 96 2.79 -26.52 8.85
C GLU A 96 2.08 -27.21 10.03
N ASP A 97 2.87 -27.75 10.99
CA ASP A 97 2.36 -28.38 12.22
C ASP A 97 2.03 -27.37 13.33
N GLY A 98 2.34 -26.09 13.14
CA GLY A 98 2.04 -25.02 14.09
C GLY A 98 3.11 -24.80 15.17
N LEU A 99 4.33 -25.28 14.96
CA LEU A 99 5.47 -25.01 15.82
C LEU A 99 6.18 -23.74 15.36
N ASP A 100 6.98 -23.13 16.23
CA ASP A 100 7.84 -22.01 15.83
C ASP A 100 8.82 -22.44 14.73
N ALA A 101 8.92 -21.62 13.68
CA ALA A 101 9.74 -21.88 12.50
C ALA A 101 11.02 -21.04 12.46
N THR A 102 11.27 -20.23 13.49
CA THR A 102 12.47 -19.41 13.61
C THR A 102 13.73 -20.29 13.61
N ASN A 103 14.70 -19.96 12.78
CA ASN A 103 15.95 -20.69 12.63
C ASN A 103 17.13 -19.72 12.38
N PRO A 104 18.39 -20.19 12.42
CA PRO A 104 19.56 -19.33 12.22
C PRO A 104 19.53 -18.48 10.95
N VAL A 105 18.97 -18.98 9.82
CA VAL A 105 18.85 -18.21 8.57
C VAL A 105 17.89 -17.04 8.77
N SER A 106 16.85 -17.18 9.59
CA SER A 106 15.92 -16.08 9.89
C SER A 106 16.65 -14.86 10.48
N TYR A 107 17.56 -15.09 11.43
CA TYR A 107 18.40 -14.04 12.03
C TYR A 107 19.41 -13.47 11.03
N MET A 108 20.08 -14.33 10.25
CA MET A 108 21.05 -13.89 9.25
C MET A 108 20.42 -13.04 8.15
N CYS A 109 19.17 -13.29 7.78
CA CYS A 109 18.42 -12.44 6.85
C CYS A 109 18.11 -11.06 7.45
N MET A 110 17.78 -10.97 8.75
CA MET A 110 17.63 -9.68 9.43
C MET A 110 18.96 -8.92 9.49
N ASP A 111 20.07 -9.64 9.73
CA ASP A 111 21.42 -9.05 9.71
C ASP A 111 21.76 -8.52 8.32
N ALA A 112 21.47 -9.28 7.26
CA ALA A 112 21.67 -8.81 5.88
C ALA A 112 20.88 -7.53 5.57
N ALA A 113 19.61 -7.46 5.96
CA ALA A 113 18.80 -6.25 5.80
C ALA A 113 19.40 -5.05 6.56
N ALA A 114 19.92 -5.28 7.79
CA ALA A 114 20.57 -4.26 8.60
C ALA A 114 21.92 -3.79 8.02
N HIS A 115 22.67 -4.69 7.39
CA HIS A 115 23.97 -4.38 6.78
C HIS A 115 23.79 -3.56 5.50
N VAL A 116 22.96 -4.01 4.57
CA VAL A 116 22.87 -3.40 3.23
C VAL A 116 21.97 -2.17 3.18
N ARG A 117 20.92 -2.09 3.97
CA ARG A 117 19.98 -0.95 4.07
C ARG A 117 19.46 -0.45 2.72
N LEU A 118 19.12 -1.37 1.86
CA LEU A 118 18.59 -1.10 0.52
C LEU A 118 17.05 -1.13 0.51
N PRO A 119 16.38 -0.41 -0.41
CA PRO A 119 14.93 -0.38 -0.50
C PRO A 119 14.32 -1.72 -0.97
N ALA A 120 15.12 -2.58 -1.60
CA ALA A 120 14.70 -3.93 -2.02
C ALA A 120 15.77 -4.97 -1.61
N PRO A 121 15.33 -6.18 -1.24
CA PRO A 121 13.95 -6.65 -1.16
C PRO A 121 13.18 -6.03 0.02
N SER A 122 11.86 -5.91 -0.09
CA SER A 122 11.01 -5.65 1.07
C SER A 122 11.18 -6.78 2.06
N PHE A 123 11.23 -6.48 3.37
CA PHE A 123 11.54 -7.48 4.38
C PHE A 123 10.43 -7.60 5.41
N SER A 124 9.99 -8.83 5.67
CA SER A 124 8.87 -9.12 6.57
C SER A 124 9.24 -10.18 7.59
N VAL A 125 8.75 -9.99 8.81
CA VAL A 125 8.82 -11.00 9.87
C VAL A 125 7.42 -11.46 10.25
N ARG A 126 7.24 -12.74 10.44
CA ARG A 126 6.00 -13.35 10.91
C ARG A 126 6.11 -13.62 12.40
N ILE A 127 5.08 -13.22 13.14
CA ILE A 127 5.02 -13.28 14.60
C ILE A 127 3.79 -14.09 15.02
N HIS A 128 3.95 -14.92 16.05
CA HIS A 128 2.88 -15.70 16.67
C HIS A 128 3.13 -15.84 18.18
N ASN A 129 2.18 -16.41 18.92
CA ASN A 129 2.23 -16.52 20.37
C ASN A 129 3.43 -17.28 20.95
N GLN A 130 4.14 -18.08 20.13
CA GLN A 130 5.33 -18.84 20.54
C GLN A 130 6.61 -18.30 19.90
N THR A 131 6.56 -17.14 19.23
CA THR A 131 7.75 -16.49 18.68
C THR A 131 8.76 -16.22 19.81
N PRO A 132 10.04 -16.61 19.65
CA PRO A 132 11.05 -16.35 20.65
C PRO A 132 11.25 -14.84 20.91
N ASP A 133 11.36 -14.43 22.18
CA ASP A 133 11.61 -13.04 22.56
C ASP A 133 12.86 -12.46 21.89
N GLU A 134 13.91 -13.28 21.72
CA GLU A 134 15.14 -12.87 21.03
C GLU A 134 14.87 -12.49 19.57
N PHE A 135 14.02 -13.25 18.86
CA PHE A 135 13.64 -12.95 17.48
C PHE A 135 12.86 -11.65 17.38
N LEU A 136 11.90 -11.45 18.29
CA LEU A 136 11.11 -10.24 18.36
C LEU A 136 11.98 -9.00 18.67
N LEU A 137 12.88 -9.12 19.64
CA LEU A 137 13.83 -8.05 19.96
C LEU A 137 14.73 -7.72 18.78
N ARG A 138 15.21 -8.73 18.03
CA ARG A 138 16.03 -8.51 16.83
C ARG A 138 15.25 -7.80 15.71
N ALA A 139 13.97 -8.14 15.52
CA ALA A 139 13.10 -7.45 14.59
C ALA A 139 12.88 -5.97 15.00
N CYS A 140 12.70 -5.70 16.31
CA CYS A 140 12.61 -4.33 16.81
C CYS A 140 13.91 -3.53 16.64
N GLU A 141 15.08 -4.18 16.83
CA GLU A 141 16.38 -3.54 16.56
C GLU A 141 16.53 -3.16 15.09
N LEU A 142 16.11 -4.02 14.16
CA LEU A 142 16.10 -3.71 12.74
C LEU A 142 15.15 -2.55 12.42
N ALA A 143 13.93 -2.57 12.96
CA ALA A 143 12.96 -1.48 12.79
C ALA A 143 13.51 -0.13 13.29
N ARG A 144 14.24 -0.13 14.40
CA ARG A 144 14.86 1.08 14.97
C ARG A 144 15.89 1.75 14.06
N LEU A 145 16.41 1.06 13.05
CA LEU A 145 17.32 1.66 12.07
C LEU A 145 16.65 2.69 11.17
N GLY A 146 15.30 2.75 11.16
CA GLY A 146 14.54 3.73 10.42
C GLY A 146 14.51 3.49 8.90
N THR A 147 14.82 2.28 8.44
CA THR A 147 14.81 1.90 7.01
C THR A 147 13.42 1.48 6.49
N GLY A 148 12.40 1.49 7.35
CA GLY A 148 11.04 1.06 6.99
C GLY A 148 10.83 -0.46 7.00
N VAL A 149 11.82 -1.24 7.40
CA VAL A 149 11.74 -2.70 7.54
C VAL A 149 12.17 -3.14 8.94
N PRO A 150 11.69 -4.29 9.45
CA PRO A 150 10.76 -5.22 8.82
C PRO A 150 9.30 -4.80 8.95
N ALA A 151 8.43 -5.22 8.02
CA ALA A 151 7.01 -5.26 8.27
C ALA A 151 6.67 -6.48 9.15
N MET A 152 5.81 -6.29 10.15
CA MET A 152 5.45 -7.34 11.12
C MET A 152 4.06 -7.90 10.80
N TYR A 153 3.96 -9.22 10.66
CA TYR A 153 2.71 -9.93 10.31
C TYR A 153 2.30 -10.88 11.43
N ASN A 154 1.07 -10.72 11.91
CA ASN A 154 0.52 -11.52 13.00
C ASN A 154 -0.15 -12.79 12.47
N ASP A 155 0.46 -13.94 12.71
CA ASP A 155 -0.06 -15.25 12.32
C ASP A 155 -1.44 -15.55 12.94
N GLU A 156 -1.72 -15.05 14.15
CA GLU A 156 -3.00 -15.27 14.84
C GLU A 156 -4.19 -14.59 14.11
N ALA A 157 -3.93 -13.56 13.33
CA ALA A 157 -4.93 -12.89 12.50
C ALA A 157 -4.96 -13.45 11.07
N ILE A 158 -3.79 -13.65 10.47
CA ILE A 158 -3.67 -13.98 9.03
C ILE A 158 -4.03 -15.44 8.74
N ILE A 159 -3.59 -16.39 9.56
CA ILE A 159 -3.86 -17.80 9.34
C ILE A 159 -5.39 -18.09 9.31
N PRO A 160 -6.18 -17.64 10.29
CA PRO A 160 -7.64 -17.77 10.22
C PRO A 160 -8.27 -17.10 9.00
N ALA A 161 -7.77 -15.90 8.61
CA ALA A 161 -8.25 -15.19 7.44
C ALA A 161 -8.03 -16.00 6.15
N LEU A 162 -6.85 -16.59 5.98
CA LEU A 162 -6.53 -17.45 4.83
C LEU A 162 -7.35 -18.75 4.83
N CYS A 163 -7.58 -19.37 6.00
CA CYS A 163 -8.48 -20.52 6.10
C CYS A 163 -9.91 -20.16 5.67
N ASN A 164 -10.40 -18.96 6.04
CA ASN A 164 -11.70 -18.47 5.59
C ASN A 164 -11.77 -18.23 4.07
N ARG A 165 -10.62 -18.06 3.42
CA ARG A 165 -10.49 -17.96 1.95
C ARG A 165 -10.35 -19.32 1.26
N GLY A 166 -10.40 -20.42 2.01
CA GLY A 166 -10.38 -21.78 1.50
C GLY A 166 -9.01 -22.45 1.46
N LEU A 167 -7.98 -21.86 2.07
CA LEU A 167 -6.71 -22.56 2.25
C LEU A 167 -6.86 -23.66 3.33
N THR A 168 -6.14 -24.76 3.16
CA THR A 168 -5.99 -25.72 4.26
C THR A 168 -5.21 -25.07 5.41
N LEU A 169 -5.37 -25.59 6.63
CA LEU A 169 -4.64 -25.04 7.78
C LEU A 169 -3.11 -25.14 7.60
N ALA A 170 -2.62 -26.23 7.01
CA ALA A 170 -1.21 -26.40 6.70
C ALA A 170 -0.72 -25.34 5.69
N ASP A 171 -1.45 -25.13 4.60
CA ASP A 171 -1.12 -24.12 3.60
C ASP A 171 -1.23 -22.68 4.16
N ALA A 172 -2.25 -22.43 4.98
CA ALA A 172 -2.40 -21.15 5.66
C ALA A 172 -1.25 -20.88 6.64
N ARG A 173 -0.77 -21.87 7.39
CA ARG A 173 0.42 -21.75 8.25
C ARG A 173 1.70 -21.53 7.46
N ASN A 174 1.76 -22.07 6.22
CA ASN A 174 2.90 -21.91 5.34
C ASN A 174 2.85 -20.61 4.53
N TYR A 175 1.99 -19.64 4.85
CA TYR A 175 1.92 -18.40 4.11
C TYR A 175 3.22 -17.61 4.15
N CYS A 176 3.44 -16.82 3.12
CA CYS A 176 4.44 -15.75 3.11
C CYS A 176 3.82 -14.51 2.44
N ILE A 177 4.52 -13.40 2.54
CA ILE A 177 4.09 -12.17 1.89
C ILE A 177 4.61 -12.16 0.45
N ILE A 178 3.74 -11.79 -0.47
CA ILE A 178 4.06 -11.60 -1.88
C ILE A 178 3.95 -10.12 -2.21
N GLY A 179 4.80 -9.65 -3.11
CA GLY A 179 4.76 -8.27 -3.54
C GLY A 179 5.02 -7.29 -2.41
N CYS A 180 4.03 -6.47 -2.14
CA CYS A 180 4.12 -5.45 -1.10
C CYS A 180 3.79 -6.02 0.28
N VAL A 181 2.57 -6.56 0.44
CA VAL A 181 1.96 -6.87 1.75
C VAL A 181 0.97 -8.04 1.72
N GLU A 182 0.88 -8.80 0.64
CA GLU A 182 -0.18 -9.75 0.35
C GLU A 182 0.16 -11.17 0.85
N PRO A 183 -0.54 -11.69 1.88
CA PRO A 183 -0.28 -13.02 2.40
C PRO A 183 -0.83 -14.12 1.47
N GLN A 184 0.02 -15.06 1.07
CA GLN A 184 -0.32 -16.18 0.19
C GLN A 184 0.49 -17.43 0.55
N CYS A 185 0.00 -18.62 0.14
CA CYS A 185 0.77 -19.84 0.26
C CYS A 185 1.79 -19.92 -0.90
N PRO A 186 3.11 -19.94 -0.62
CA PRO A 186 4.13 -20.08 -1.64
C PRO A 186 3.94 -21.34 -2.50
N HIS A 187 4.40 -21.31 -3.73
CA HIS A 187 4.34 -22.35 -4.76
C HIS A 187 2.97 -22.96 -5.09
N LYS A 188 1.91 -22.62 -4.34
CA LYS A 188 0.54 -23.14 -4.54
C LYS A 188 -0.46 -22.09 -5.02
N THR A 189 -0.09 -20.82 -4.94
CA THR A 189 -1.00 -19.72 -5.26
C THR A 189 -0.54 -18.96 -6.49
N ASP A 190 -1.48 -18.70 -7.40
CA ASP A 190 -1.40 -17.63 -8.40
C ASP A 190 -2.43 -16.58 -8.00
N GLY A 191 -1.97 -15.55 -7.29
CA GLY A 191 -2.82 -14.51 -6.72
C GLY A 191 -2.48 -13.15 -7.28
N TRP A 192 -3.40 -12.57 -8.00
CA TRP A 192 -3.29 -11.20 -8.48
C TRP A 192 -3.83 -10.24 -7.42
N HIS A 193 -3.09 -10.07 -6.33
CA HIS A 193 -3.53 -9.20 -5.22
C HIS A 193 -3.22 -7.71 -5.44
N ASP A 194 -2.65 -7.37 -6.56
CA ASP A 194 -2.44 -6.02 -7.05
C ASP A 194 -3.15 -5.83 -8.41
N ALA A 195 -4.30 -6.50 -8.56
CA ALA A 195 -5.03 -6.56 -9.82
C ALA A 195 -5.55 -5.19 -10.26
N ALA A 196 -6.03 -4.40 -9.31
CA ALA A 196 -6.51 -3.05 -9.55
C ALA A 196 -6.42 -2.20 -8.28
N PHE A 197 -6.41 -0.88 -8.46
CA PHE A 197 -6.54 0.10 -7.39
C PHE A 197 -7.94 0.71 -7.41
N PHE A 198 -8.65 0.59 -6.29
CA PHE A 198 -10.00 1.09 -6.15
C PHE A 198 -10.05 2.29 -5.20
N ASN A 199 -10.39 3.45 -5.72
CA ASN A 199 -10.44 4.68 -4.95
C ASN A 199 -11.80 4.82 -4.25
N VAL A 200 -11.90 4.29 -3.02
CA VAL A 200 -13.12 4.31 -2.19
C VAL A 200 -13.56 5.74 -1.90
N ALA A 201 -12.60 6.64 -1.62
CA ALA A 201 -12.87 8.05 -1.37
C ALA A 201 -13.43 8.77 -2.61
N LYS A 202 -12.98 8.40 -3.84
CA LYS A 202 -13.56 8.91 -5.07
C LYS A 202 -14.99 8.44 -5.28
N VAL A 203 -15.27 7.18 -4.96
CA VAL A 203 -16.64 6.65 -5.05
C VAL A 203 -17.54 7.35 -4.02
N PHE A 204 -17.01 7.66 -2.84
CA PHE A 204 -17.75 8.45 -1.84
C PHE A 204 -18.01 9.88 -2.33
N ASP A 205 -17.02 10.55 -2.94
CA ASP A 205 -17.17 11.85 -3.61
C ASP A 205 -18.28 11.82 -4.69
N ILE A 206 -18.33 10.75 -5.50
CA ILE A 206 -19.39 10.55 -6.50
C ILE A 206 -20.76 10.33 -5.83
N ALA A 207 -20.83 9.63 -4.70
CA ALA A 207 -22.06 9.45 -3.93
C ALA A 207 -22.58 10.78 -3.37
N ILE A 208 -21.69 11.64 -2.85
CA ILE A 208 -22.01 13.00 -2.39
C ILE A 208 -22.71 13.81 -3.50
N HIS A 209 -22.33 13.61 -4.76
CA HIS A 209 -22.88 14.31 -5.92
C HIS A 209 -23.98 13.53 -6.66
N GLY A 210 -24.58 12.51 -6.04
CA GLY A 210 -25.70 11.75 -6.62
C GLY A 210 -25.34 10.93 -7.85
N GLY A 211 -24.11 10.40 -7.91
CA GLY A 211 -23.59 9.59 -9.01
C GLY A 211 -22.85 10.41 -10.10
N LYS A 212 -22.59 11.68 -9.85
CA LYS A 212 -21.91 12.59 -10.80
C LYS A 212 -20.49 12.94 -10.33
N ASN A 213 -19.66 13.35 -11.29
CA ASN A 213 -18.45 14.10 -10.95
C ASN A 213 -18.78 15.58 -10.74
N ARG A 214 -17.78 16.35 -10.30
CA ARG A 214 -17.94 17.80 -10.03
C ARG A 214 -18.36 18.60 -11.28
N ASP A 215 -17.99 18.19 -12.48
CA ASP A 215 -18.40 18.84 -13.73
C ASP A 215 -19.85 18.52 -14.11
N GLY A 216 -20.59 17.80 -13.29
CA GLY A 216 -21.97 17.40 -13.49
C GLY A 216 -22.18 16.20 -14.44
N LYS A 217 -21.08 15.55 -14.89
CA LYS A 217 -21.16 14.36 -15.74
C LYS A 217 -21.57 13.15 -14.89
N GLN A 218 -22.61 12.44 -15.31
CA GLN A 218 -23.05 11.20 -14.68
C GLN A 218 -21.99 10.11 -14.91
N LEU A 219 -21.44 9.54 -13.82
CA LEU A 219 -20.43 8.48 -13.84
C LEU A 219 -21.00 7.16 -13.33
N GLY A 220 -21.77 7.20 -12.26
CA GLY A 220 -22.42 6.05 -11.64
C GLY A 220 -23.94 6.14 -11.69
N PRO A 221 -24.68 5.24 -11.02
CA PRO A 221 -26.13 5.30 -10.91
C PRO A 221 -26.61 6.61 -10.29
N VAL A 222 -27.81 7.04 -10.64
CA VAL A 222 -28.44 8.22 -10.03
C VAL A 222 -28.85 7.86 -8.61
N THR A 223 -28.32 8.57 -7.61
CA THR A 223 -28.66 8.46 -6.19
C THR A 223 -29.04 9.83 -5.63
N LYS A 224 -29.58 9.89 -4.41
CA LYS A 224 -29.79 11.16 -3.72
C LYS A 224 -28.44 11.85 -3.48
N PRO A 225 -28.25 13.10 -3.86
CA PRO A 225 -27.04 13.85 -3.50
C PRO A 225 -27.04 14.22 -2.01
N MET A 226 -25.88 14.55 -1.46
CA MET A 226 -25.67 14.83 -0.04
C MET A 226 -26.67 15.82 0.58
N PRO A 227 -27.05 16.97 -0.05
CA PRO A 227 -28.03 17.88 0.53
C PRO A 227 -29.42 17.28 0.75
N GLU A 228 -29.75 16.18 0.10
CA GLU A 228 -31.04 15.48 0.22
C GLU A 228 -31.03 14.35 1.27
N TRP A 229 -29.88 14.01 1.85
CA TRP A 229 -29.79 12.97 2.88
C TRP A 229 -30.41 13.44 4.19
N LYS A 230 -31.35 12.66 4.72
CA LYS A 230 -32.10 12.96 5.96
C LYS A 230 -31.72 12.03 7.11
N SER A 231 -30.98 10.98 6.81
CA SER A 231 -30.53 9.96 7.78
C SER A 231 -29.19 9.38 7.33
N MET A 232 -28.52 8.68 8.24
CA MET A 232 -27.36 7.86 7.87
C MET A 232 -27.71 6.75 6.88
N ASP A 233 -28.97 6.26 6.89
CA ASP A 233 -29.41 5.25 5.93
C ASP A 233 -29.46 5.79 4.50
N ASP A 234 -29.91 7.03 4.27
CA ASP A 234 -29.86 7.69 2.95
C ASP A 234 -28.41 7.77 2.42
N LEU A 235 -27.46 8.12 3.31
CA LEU A 235 -26.03 8.17 2.97
C LEU A 235 -25.50 6.77 2.63
N TYR A 236 -25.78 5.77 3.47
CA TYR A 236 -25.32 4.41 3.22
C TYR A 236 -25.91 3.85 1.92
N GLU A 237 -27.21 4.04 1.66
CA GLU A 237 -27.84 3.63 0.40
C GLU A 237 -27.15 4.24 -0.82
N ALA A 238 -26.88 5.54 -0.78
CA ALA A 238 -26.18 6.22 -1.87
C ALA A 238 -24.75 5.69 -2.07
N TYR A 239 -23.99 5.52 -0.99
CA TYR A 239 -22.61 5.03 -1.02
C TYR A 239 -22.55 3.56 -1.48
N GLU A 240 -23.35 2.67 -0.91
CA GLU A 240 -23.42 1.26 -1.28
C GLU A 240 -23.77 1.08 -2.76
N THR A 241 -24.77 1.84 -3.26
CA THR A 241 -25.16 1.80 -4.68
C THR A 241 -24.00 2.17 -5.62
N GLN A 242 -23.21 3.18 -5.27
CA GLN A 242 -22.04 3.56 -6.08
C GLN A 242 -20.92 2.51 -5.98
N ILE A 243 -20.64 1.99 -4.80
CA ILE A 243 -19.64 0.91 -4.61
C ILE A 243 -20.01 -0.31 -5.44
N GLU A 244 -21.24 -0.79 -5.36
CA GLU A 244 -21.73 -1.94 -6.16
C GLU A 244 -21.50 -1.73 -7.65
N TYR A 245 -21.85 -0.56 -8.16
CA TYR A 245 -21.68 -0.24 -9.57
C TYR A 245 -20.20 -0.22 -9.99
N PHE A 246 -19.36 0.53 -9.27
CA PHE A 246 -17.96 0.67 -9.66
C PHE A 246 -17.15 -0.60 -9.43
N VAL A 247 -17.45 -1.40 -8.42
CA VAL A 247 -16.83 -2.73 -8.22
C VAL A 247 -17.22 -3.66 -9.37
N SER A 248 -18.49 -3.64 -9.85
CA SER A 248 -18.87 -4.45 -11.00
C SER A 248 -18.07 -4.07 -12.26
N LYS A 249 -17.79 -2.78 -12.48
CA LYS A 249 -16.99 -2.30 -13.62
C LYS A 249 -15.50 -2.66 -13.46
N LEU A 250 -14.97 -2.60 -12.26
CA LEU A 250 -13.63 -3.07 -11.96
C LEU A 250 -13.48 -4.56 -12.28
N VAL A 251 -14.42 -5.40 -11.85
CA VAL A 251 -14.39 -6.84 -12.11
C VAL A 251 -14.49 -7.15 -13.61
N GLU A 252 -15.32 -6.43 -14.37
CA GLU A 252 -15.37 -6.55 -15.83
C GLU A 252 -14.01 -6.25 -16.48
N ALA A 253 -13.33 -5.19 -16.02
CA ALA A 253 -12.03 -4.77 -16.53
C ALA A 253 -10.93 -5.78 -16.15
N ASP A 254 -10.86 -6.18 -14.88
CA ASP A 254 -9.88 -7.14 -14.39
C ASP A 254 -10.00 -8.50 -15.10
N ASN A 255 -11.22 -8.99 -15.27
CA ASN A 255 -11.45 -10.24 -15.98
C ASN A 255 -11.01 -10.16 -17.46
N ALA A 256 -11.20 -9.02 -18.11
CA ALA A 256 -10.71 -8.81 -19.47
C ALA A 256 -9.17 -8.79 -19.53
N VAL A 257 -8.51 -8.17 -18.55
CA VAL A 257 -7.05 -8.15 -18.44
C VAL A 257 -6.50 -9.55 -18.13
N ASP A 258 -7.14 -10.30 -17.23
CA ASP A 258 -6.76 -11.68 -16.90
C ASP A 258 -6.80 -12.60 -18.14
N ILE A 259 -7.86 -12.50 -18.94
CA ILE A 259 -7.98 -13.21 -20.22
C ILE A 259 -6.89 -12.76 -21.23
N ALA A 260 -6.62 -11.48 -21.31
CA ALA A 260 -5.59 -10.94 -22.20
C ALA A 260 -4.19 -11.43 -21.82
N HIS A 261 -3.87 -11.51 -20.53
CA HIS A 261 -2.60 -12.09 -20.06
C HIS A 261 -2.46 -13.57 -20.44
N LYS A 262 -3.50 -14.37 -20.22
CA LYS A 262 -3.53 -15.77 -20.66
C LYS A 262 -3.21 -15.91 -22.14
N GLU A 263 -3.78 -15.05 -23.00
CA GLU A 263 -3.65 -15.16 -24.47
C GLU A 263 -2.36 -14.53 -25.00
N ARG A 264 -1.83 -13.49 -24.37
CA ARG A 264 -0.78 -12.64 -24.94
C ARG A 264 0.55 -12.70 -24.21
N ALA A 265 0.56 -13.03 -22.92
CA ALA A 265 1.74 -13.02 -22.06
C ALA A 265 1.80 -14.24 -21.15
N PRO A 266 1.81 -15.46 -21.70
CA PRO A 266 1.88 -16.67 -20.88
C PRO A 266 3.23 -16.75 -20.13
N LEU A 267 3.22 -17.35 -18.93
CA LEU A 267 4.39 -17.55 -18.06
C LEU A 267 4.74 -19.04 -17.94
N PRO A 268 5.34 -19.67 -18.95
CA PRO A 268 5.61 -21.10 -18.95
C PRO A 268 6.66 -21.53 -17.93
N PHE A 269 7.71 -20.75 -17.70
CA PHE A 269 8.75 -21.08 -16.73
C PHE A 269 8.19 -20.99 -15.31
N MET A 270 7.51 -19.91 -14.97
CA MET A 270 6.82 -19.78 -13.68
C MET A 270 5.79 -20.89 -13.48
N SER A 271 5.01 -21.24 -14.51
CA SER A 271 4.02 -22.32 -14.44
C SER A 271 4.65 -23.68 -14.12
N ALA A 272 5.89 -23.92 -14.56
CA ALA A 272 6.60 -25.14 -14.22
C ALA A 272 7.06 -25.21 -12.76
N LEU A 273 7.09 -24.09 -12.05
CA LEU A 273 7.52 -23.98 -10.65
C LEU A 273 6.33 -23.92 -9.67
N VAL A 274 5.10 -23.76 -10.18
CA VAL A 274 3.89 -23.69 -9.35
C VAL A 274 3.19 -25.05 -9.33
N ASP A 275 2.86 -25.51 -8.14
CA ASP A 275 2.22 -26.81 -7.92
C ASP A 275 0.92 -26.94 -8.72
N ASP A 276 0.71 -28.16 -9.21
CA ASP A 276 -0.45 -28.60 -9.95
C ASP A 276 -0.56 -28.12 -11.41
N CYS A 277 0.19 -27.07 -11.81
CA CYS A 277 0.16 -26.58 -13.19
C CYS A 277 0.54 -27.67 -14.20
N ILE A 278 1.65 -28.39 -13.99
CA ILE A 278 2.06 -29.50 -14.85
C ILE A 278 1.04 -30.64 -14.77
N GLY A 279 0.59 -31.02 -13.58
CA GLY A 279 -0.39 -32.08 -13.35
C GLY A 279 -1.72 -31.83 -14.04
N ARG A 280 -2.16 -30.58 -14.07
CA ARG A 280 -3.41 -30.15 -14.74
C ARG A 280 -3.21 -29.84 -16.23
N GLY A 281 -1.99 -29.70 -16.70
CA GLY A 281 -1.68 -29.27 -18.07
C GLY A 281 -2.18 -27.84 -18.35
N LYS A 282 -2.09 -26.94 -17.37
CA LYS A 282 -2.52 -25.54 -17.42
C LYS A 282 -1.45 -24.62 -16.89
N SER A 283 -1.28 -23.47 -17.54
CA SER A 283 -0.43 -22.40 -16.99
C SER A 283 -1.07 -21.78 -15.75
N VAL A 284 -0.28 -21.01 -14.99
CA VAL A 284 -0.80 -20.21 -13.85
C VAL A 284 -1.97 -19.32 -14.31
N GLN A 285 -1.85 -18.69 -15.48
CA GLN A 285 -2.87 -17.78 -16.02
C GLN A 285 -4.12 -18.51 -16.58
N GLU A 286 -4.09 -19.84 -16.65
CA GLU A 286 -5.25 -20.68 -16.96
C GLU A 286 -5.90 -21.32 -15.73
N GLY A 287 -5.45 -20.93 -14.53
CA GLY A 287 -5.91 -21.50 -13.28
C GLY A 287 -5.26 -22.86 -12.99
N GLY A 288 -4.00 -23.05 -13.40
CA GLY A 288 -3.22 -24.25 -13.11
C GLY A 288 -2.82 -24.40 -11.65
N ALA A 289 -2.64 -23.29 -10.92
CA ALA A 289 -2.33 -23.31 -9.50
C ALA A 289 -3.46 -23.91 -8.65
N ILE A 290 -3.13 -24.32 -7.41
CA ILE A 290 -4.11 -24.82 -6.45
C ILE A 290 -5.07 -23.70 -6.04
N TYR A 291 -4.53 -22.54 -5.71
CA TYR A 291 -5.28 -21.34 -5.32
C TYR A 291 -5.11 -20.24 -6.37
N ASN A 292 -6.22 -19.66 -6.83
CA ASN A 292 -6.23 -18.65 -7.90
C ASN A 292 -7.07 -17.44 -7.47
N PHE A 293 -6.45 -16.45 -6.83
CA PHE A 293 -7.15 -15.27 -6.31
C PHE A 293 -6.98 -14.06 -7.22
N THR A 294 -7.89 -13.09 -7.12
CA THR A 294 -7.75 -11.74 -7.67
C THR A 294 -8.09 -10.73 -6.58
N GLY A 295 -7.18 -9.79 -6.30
CA GLY A 295 -7.28 -8.89 -5.16
C GLY A 295 -7.16 -7.43 -5.58
N PRO A 296 -8.26 -6.71 -5.83
CA PRO A 296 -8.22 -5.27 -5.98
C PRO A 296 -7.97 -4.61 -4.61
N GLN A 297 -7.21 -3.52 -4.62
CA GLN A 297 -6.79 -2.78 -3.43
C GLN A 297 -7.55 -1.47 -3.28
N ALA A 298 -8.06 -1.18 -2.08
CA ALA A 298 -8.80 0.04 -1.77
C ALA A 298 -7.91 1.12 -1.12
N PHE A 299 -8.15 2.37 -1.50
CA PHE A 299 -7.51 3.58 -0.97
C PHE A 299 -8.56 4.56 -0.44
N GLY A 300 -8.17 5.38 0.53
CA GLY A 300 -9.06 6.38 1.10
C GLY A 300 -10.15 5.79 2.00
N VAL A 301 -9.88 4.64 2.61
CA VAL A 301 -10.81 3.99 3.55
C VAL A 301 -10.97 4.84 4.81
N ALA A 302 -9.86 5.33 5.39
CA ALA A 302 -9.91 6.19 6.56
C ALA A 302 -10.58 7.52 6.24
N ASP A 303 -10.26 8.17 5.11
CA ASP A 303 -10.94 9.40 4.67
C ASP A 303 -12.46 9.20 4.56
N SER A 304 -12.90 8.07 4.01
CA SER A 304 -14.32 7.74 3.92
C SER A 304 -14.93 7.47 5.31
N GLY A 305 -14.23 6.74 6.16
CA GLY A 305 -14.67 6.43 7.54
C GLY A 305 -14.77 7.68 8.41
N ASP A 306 -13.76 8.53 8.38
CA ASP A 306 -13.73 9.80 9.11
C ASP A 306 -14.83 10.74 8.59
N SER A 307 -15.07 10.77 7.28
CA SER A 307 -16.19 11.51 6.67
C SER A 307 -17.55 11.02 7.15
N LEU A 308 -17.75 9.69 7.24
CA LEU A 308 -18.97 9.11 7.80
C LEU A 308 -19.15 9.51 9.27
N CYS A 309 -18.07 9.47 10.05
CA CYS A 309 -18.09 9.87 11.46
C CYS A 309 -18.40 11.35 11.62
N ALA A 310 -17.78 12.23 10.83
CA ALA A 310 -18.01 13.66 10.86
C ALA A 310 -19.48 14.03 10.53
N ILE A 311 -20.05 13.44 9.49
CA ILE A 311 -21.47 13.63 9.15
C ILE A 311 -22.37 13.14 10.28
N LYS A 312 -22.14 11.91 10.77
CA LYS A 312 -22.92 11.34 11.87
C LYS A 312 -22.92 12.27 13.07
N LYS A 313 -21.74 12.70 13.51
CA LYS A 313 -21.57 13.55 14.68
C LYS A 313 -22.20 14.92 14.50
N HIS A 314 -21.78 15.68 13.50
CA HIS A 314 -22.13 17.09 13.40
C HIS A 314 -23.51 17.35 12.83
N VAL A 315 -24.04 16.44 11.97
CA VAL A 315 -25.37 16.66 11.36
C VAL A 315 -26.47 15.94 12.13
N PHE A 316 -26.24 14.71 12.58
CA PHE A 316 -27.32 13.90 13.15
C PHE A 316 -27.32 13.87 14.69
N GLU A 317 -26.16 13.93 15.35
CA GLU A 317 -26.06 13.88 16.81
C GLU A 317 -25.99 15.26 17.43
N ASP A 318 -24.91 16.02 17.24
CA ASP A 318 -24.67 17.35 17.82
C ASP A 318 -25.53 18.45 17.15
N LYS A 319 -25.85 18.29 15.87
CA LYS A 319 -26.67 19.21 15.06
C LYS A 319 -26.15 20.63 15.04
N ASP A 320 -24.85 20.79 15.11
CA ASP A 320 -24.13 22.06 15.03
C ASP A 320 -23.80 22.48 13.59
N LEU A 321 -23.86 21.55 12.64
CA LEU A 321 -23.80 21.76 11.20
C LEU A 321 -24.99 21.14 10.48
N THR A 322 -25.35 21.72 9.33
CA THR A 322 -26.33 21.12 8.42
C THR A 322 -25.61 20.44 7.24
N MET A 323 -26.28 19.48 6.63
CA MET A 323 -25.78 18.80 5.42
C MET A 323 -25.43 19.81 4.31
N GLN A 324 -26.28 20.84 4.12
CA GLN A 324 -26.05 21.89 3.13
C GLN A 324 -24.81 22.74 3.43
N GLN A 325 -24.56 23.09 4.70
CA GLN A 325 -23.38 23.87 5.09
C GLN A 325 -22.09 23.12 4.79
N ILE A 326 -22.04 21.81 5.11
CA ILE A 326 -20.87 20.96 4.80
C ILE A 326 -20.70 20.85 3.28
N TYR A 327 -21.79 20.59 2.55
CA TYR A 327 -21.76 20.47 1.09
C TYR A 327 -21.24 21.76 0.43
N ASP A 328 -21.79 22.92 0.81
CA ASP A 328 -21.37 24.22 0.25
C ASP A 328 -19.90 24.54 0.57
N ALA A 329 -19.43 24.22 1.78
CA ALA A 329 -18.03 24.42 2.15
C ALA A 329 -17.08 23.52 1.32
N MET A 330 -17.44 22.25 1.09
CA MET A 330 -16.67 21.33 0.24
C MET A 330 -16.66 21.76 -1.23
N GLU A 331 -17.79 22.20 -1.79
CA GLU A 331 -17.86 22.71 -3.17
C GLU A 331 -16.92 23.89 -3.42
N HIS A 332 -16.63 24.66 -2.38
CA HIS A 332 -15.70 25.78 -2.41
C HIS A 332 -14.33 25.44 -1.81
N ASN A 333 -14.01 24.16 -1.70
CA ASN A 333 -12.74 23.66 -1.15
C ASN A 333 -12.40 24.32 0.19
N PHE A 334 -13.40 24.50 1.07
CA PHE A 334 -13.28 25.18 2.36
C PHE A 334 -12.70 26.59 2.28
N GLY A 335 -12.90 27.28 1.16
CA GLY A 335 -12.39 28.62 0.91
C GLY A 335 -10.98 28.70 0.33
N ALA A 336 -10.32 27.56 0.10
CA ALA A 336 -9.03 27.48 -0.57
C ALA A 336 -9.19 27.37 -2.10
N GLU A 337 -8.19 27.77 -2.88
CA GLU A 337 -8.21 27.57 -4.34
C GLU A 337 -8.13 26.11 -4.76
N LEU A 338 -8.81 25.82 -5.88
CA LEU A 338 -8.70 24.51 -6.52
C LEU A 338 -7.32 24.35 -7.14
N GLY A 339 -6.56 23.37 -6.71
CA GLY A 339 -5.20 23.11 -7.20
C GLY A 339 -4.09 23.50 -6.23
N ALA A 340 -4.39 24.26 -5.16
CA ALA A 340 -3.53 24.32 -4.00
C ALA A 340 -3.53 22.94 -3.33
N GLY A 341 -2.63 22.07 -3.78
CA GLY A 341 -2.38 20.80 -3.11
C GLY A 341 -1.90 21.10 -1.70
N CYS A 342 -2.81 21.09 -0.76
CA CYS A 342 -2.54 21.48 0.61
C CYS A 342 -1.81 20.37 1.35
N TYR A 343 -0.54 20.37 1.17
CA TYR A 343 0.38 19.92 2.19
C TYR A 343 0.76 21.22 2.94
N ASP A 344 0.44 21.33 4.21
CA ASP A 344 0.86 22.47 5.04
C ASP A 344 2.39 22.47 5.31
N GLY A 345 3.14 21.71 4.53
CA GLY A 345 4.60 21.68 4.52
C GLY A 345 5.16 22.29 3.23
N PRO A 346 6.35 22.87 3.26
CA PRO A 346 6.98 23.50 2.09
C PRO A 346 7.28 22.46 1.01
N PHE A 347 6.61 22.58 -0.16
CA PHE A 347 7.04 21.85 -1.37
C PHE A 347 8.16 22.60 -2.06
N VAL A 348 9.28 21.93 -2.25
CA VAL A 348 10.33 22.39 -3.14
C VAL A 348 10.11 21.78 -4.53
N ARG A 349 9.60 22.57 -5.49
CA ARG A 349 9.62 22.18 -6.90
C ARG A 349 10.99 22.51 -7.49
N LEU A 350 11.74 21.48 -7.83
CA LEU A 350 12.93 21.62 -8.64
C LEU A 350 12.53 21.34 -10.11
N SER A 351 12.46 22.40 -10.93
CA SER A 351 12.39 22.24 -12.38
C SER A 351 13.79 22.36 -12.97
N THR A 352 14.28 21.29 -13.55
CA THR A 352 15.54 21.28 -14.29
C THR A 352 15.29 20.88 -15.73
N ASP A 353 15.82 21.64 -16.69
CA ASP A 353 15.87 21.26 -18.10
C ASP A 353 16.90 20.15 -18.40
N SER A 354 17.56 19.60 -17.38
CA SER A 354 18.52 18.50 -17.49
C SER A 354 18.54 17.64 -16.24
N ALA A 355 18.22 16.36 -16.41
CA ALA A 355 18.19 15.36 -15.37
C ALA A 355 19.62 14.91 -14.99
N GLU A 356 20.13 15.38 -13.86
CA GLU A 356 21.18 14.70 -13.08
C GLU A 356 20.90 14.82 -11.57
N PRO A 357 21.24 13.81 -10.75
CA PRO A 357 20.57 13.58 -9.47
C PRO A 357 21.00 14.53 -8.35
N ALA A 358 20.01 15.03 -7.63
CA ALA A 358 20.13 15.80 -6.39
C ALA A 358 20.75 15.00 -5.21
N ALA A 359 20.98 13.71 -5.36
CA ALA A 359 21.46 12.82 -4.30
C ALA A 359 22.85 13.20 -3.76
N ALA A 360 23.76 13.65 -4.62
CA ALA A 360 25.13 14.03 -4.20
C ALA A 360 25.19 15.31 -3.35
N ALA A 361 24.19 16.18 -3.46
CA ALA A 361 24.17 17.44 -2.69
C ALA A 361 23.70 17.24 -1.24
N MET A 362 22.91 16.20 -0.96
CA MET A 362 22.41 15.92 0.39
C MET A 362 23.49 15.37 1.34
N GLU A 363 24.48 14.63 0.83
CA GLU A 363 25.55 14.04 1.66
C GLU A 363 26.52 15.07 2.28
N SER A 364 26.46 16.31 1.86
CA SER A 364 27.45 17.33 2.23
C SER A 364 26.91 18.49 3.07
N VAL A 365 25.64 18.45 3.49
CA VAL A 365 25.06 19.42 4.42
C VAL A 365 25.12 18.86 5.83
N SER A 366 25.87 19.53 6.72
CA SER A 366 25.89 19.18 8.14
C SER A 366 24.61 19.69 8.81
N VAL A 367 23.81 18.76 9.36
CA VAL A 367 22.56 19.05 10.05
C VAL A 367 22.78 18.87 11.55
N SER A 368 22.41 19.87 12.36
CA SER A 368 22.38 19.76 13.80
C SER A 368 20.96 19.38 14.29
N SER A 369 20.85 18.82 15.49
CA SER A 369 19.56 18.46 16.10
C SER A 369 18.65 19.66 16.44
N GLU A 370 19.16 20.89 16.28
CA GLU A 370 18.43 22.13 16.57
C GLU A 370 17.96 22.84 15.28
N ASP A 371 18.34 22.33 14.09
CA ASP A 371 17.95 22.94 12.83
C ASP A 371 16.49 22.61 12.50
N SER A 372 15.73 23.65 12.18
CA SER A 372 14.36 23.45 11.66
C SER A 372 14.41 22.82 10.27
N MET A 373 13.39 22.04 9.91
CA MET A 373 13.29 21.42 8.57
C MET A 373 13.41 22.47 7.45
N GLU A 374 12.86 23.68 7.66
CA GLU A 374 12.96 24.80 6.73
C GLU A 374 14.41 25.30 6.56
N SER A 375 15.17 25.36 7.66
CA SER A 375 16.60 25.72 7.64
C SER A 375 17.43 24.70 6.87
N ILE A 376 17.16 23.42 7.07
CA ILE A 376 17.85 22.31 6.37
C ILE A 376 17.52 22.36 4.88
N ILE A 377 16.27 22.50 4.50
CA ILE A 377 15.84 22.61 3.09
C ILE A 377 16.52 23.82 2.42
N ASN A 378 16.51 24.98 3.07
CA ASN A 378 17.16 26.18 2.53
C ASN A 378 18.67 26.00 2.35
N ALA A 379 19.36 25.34 3.28
CA ALA A 379 20.79 25.07 3.18
C ALA A 379 21.11 24.11 2.01
N VAL A 380 20.33 23.06 1.82
CA VAL A 380 20.46 22.11 0.71
C VAL A 380 20.22 22.82 -0.63
N VAL A 381 19.18 23.63 -0.71
CA VAL A 381 18.82 24.38 -1.92
C VAL A 381 19.89 25.41 -2.29
N GLN A 382 20.38 26.21 -1.34
CA GLN A 382 21.44 27.19 -1.59
C GLN A 382 22.73 26.52 -2.10
N LYS A 383 23.00 25.32 -1.62
CA LYS A 383 24.17 24.56 -2.07
C LYS A 383 24.00 24.04 -3.49
N ILE A 384 22.82 23.49 -3.84
CA ILE A 384 22.51 23.07 -5.21
C ILE A 384 22.63 24.27 -6.18
N LEU A 385 22.10 25.43 -5.78
CA LEU A 385 22.18 26.65 -6.57
C LEU A 385 23.64 27.15 -6.76
N ALA A 386 24.50 27.03 -5.74
CA ALA A 386 25.89 27.43 -5.80
C ALA A 386 26.75 26.52 -6.70
N GLU A 387 26.43 25.23 -6.76
CA GLU A 387 27.17 24.23 -7.53
C GLU A 387 26.79 24.16 -9.02
N LYS A 388 25.56 24.50 -9.37
CA LYS A 388 25.01 24.29 -10.74
C LYS A 388 24.78 25.55 -11.58
N GLY A 389 25.02 26.74 -11.04
CA GLY A 389 24.84 28.01 -11.79
C GLY A 389 23.37 28.39 -12.03
N SER A 390 23.13 29.57 -12.59
CA SER A 390 21.91 30.38 -12.53
C SER A 390 20.65 29.92 -13.29
N ASN A 391 20.51 28.66 -13.67
CA ASN A 391 19.33 28.17 -14.43
C ASN A 391 18.30 27.38 -13.62
N LEU A 392 18.37 27.41 -12.30
CA LEU A 392 17.35 26.82 -11.43
C LEU A 392 16.40 27.91 -10.95
N SER A 393 15.15 27.84 -11.32
CA SER A 393 14.10 28.64 -10.69
C SER A 393 13.46 27.83 -9.58
N MET A 394 13.42 28.40 -8.38
CA MET A 394 12.73 27.83 -7.23
C MET A 394 11.54 28.70 -6.91
N SER A 395 10.36 28.10 -6.88
CA SER A 395 9.19 28.69 -6.22
C SER A 395 8.88 27.87 -4.95
N VAL A 396 8.89 28.53 -3.81
CA VAL A 396 8.35 27.97 -2.56
C VAL A 396 6.94 28.55 -2.45
N ASP A 397 5.95 27.76 -2.83
CA ASP A 397 4.55 28.15 -2.64
C ASP A 397 4.14 27.86 -1.20
N THR A 398 4.19 28.89 -0.37
CA THR A 398 3.85 28.83 1.05
C THR A 398 2.42 29.34 1.36
N LYS A 399 1.61 29.62 0.33
CA LYS A 399 0.22 30.07 0.53
C LYS A 399 -0.70 29.33 -0.43
N SER A 400 -1.72 28.67 0.13
CA SER A 400 -2.94 28.35 -0.62
C SER A 400 -3.54 29.69 -1.10
N GLU A 401 -3.60 29.90 -2.41
CA GLU A 401 -4.29 31.09 -2.94
C GLU A 401 -5.78 30.96 -2.58
N ALA A 402 -6.38 32.02 -2.09
CA ALA A 402 -7.75 32.02 -1.64
C ALA A 402 -8.73 31.91 -2.81
N CYS A 403 -9.82 31.17 -2.64
CA CYS A 403 -10.91 31.09 -3.63
C CYS A 403 -11.36 32.49 -4.07
N THR A 404 -11.11 32.85 -5.32
CA THR A 404 -11.41 34.20 -5.86
C THR A 404 -12.89 34.46 -6.02
N SER A 405 -13.75 33.42 -6.01
CA SER A 405 -15.20 33.51 -6.13
C SER A 405 -15.94 33.75 -4.79
N CYS A 406 -15.25 33.57 -3.64
CA CYS A 406 -15.83 33.70 -2.33
C CYS A 406 -15.58 35.08 -1.72
N SER A 407 -16.57 35.65 -1.04
CA SER A 407 -16.36 36.81 -0.16
C SER A 407 -15.53 36.44 1.08
N ASP A 408 -14.88 37.40 1.73
CA ASP A 408 -14.11 37.16 2.95
C ASP A 408 -14.95 36.54 4.09
N ALA A 409 -16.20 36.90 4.20
CA ALA A 409 -17.13 36.32 5.16
C ALA A 409 -17.46 34.86 4.85
N GLN A 410 -17.63 34.50 3.57
CA GLN A 410 -17.85 33.12 3.16
C GLN A 410 -16.60 32.26 3.38
N ARG A 411 -15.42 32.80 3.07
CA ARG A 411 -14.15 32.10 3.36
C ARG A 411 -13.98 31.79 4.82
N ALA A 412 -14.22 32.79 5.68
CA ALA A 412 -14.13 32.61 7.13
C ALA A 412 -15.13 31.57 7.65
N GLU A 413 -16.35 31.52 7.10
CA GLU A 413 -17.34 30.51 7.48
C GLU A 413 -16.95 29.11 6.98
N TYR A 414 -16.45 28.95 5.76
CA TYR A 414 -16.00 27.67 5.22
C TYR A 414 -14.77 27.13 5.96
N ASP A 415 -13.83 28.01 6.30
CA ASP A 415 -12.68 27.65 7.11
C ASP A 415 -13.09 27.24 8.54
N ARG A 416 -14.07 27.93 9.15
CA ARG A 416 -14.65 27.53 10.43
C ARG A 416 -15.27 26.13 10.35
N ILE A 417 -16.04 25.84 9.30
CA ILE A 417 -16.64 24.51 9.07
C ILE A 417 -15.54 23.46 8.94
N ARG A 418 -14.51 23.72 8.14
CA ARG A 418 -13.36 22.83 8.01
C ARG A 418 -12.71 22.51 9.34
N HIS A 419 -12.44 23.52 10.16
CA HIS A 419 -11.82 23.31 11.48
C HIS A 419 -12.69 22.44 12.41
N ILE A 420 -14.01 22.55 12.34
CA ILE A 420 -14.92 21.68 13.09
C ILE A 420 -14.79 20.23 12.59
N LEU A 421 -14.82 20.03 11.28
CA LEU A 421 -14.72 18.71 10.66
C LEU A 421 -13.35 18.05 10.91
N ASP A 422 -12.27 18.78 10.73
CA ASP A 422 -10.89 18.32 10.92
C ASP A 422 -10.54 18.02 12.40
N ALA A 423 -11.25 18.67 13.34
CA ALA A 423 -11.16 18.40 14.77
C ALA A 423 -12.03 17.21 15.23
N THR A 424 -12.81 16.60 14.34
CA THR A 424 -13.57 15.38 14.65
C THR A 424 -12.60 14.26 14.99
N PRO A 425 -12.89 13.41 15.98
CA PRO A 425 -12.07 12.24 16.24
C PRO A 425 -11.85 11.40 14.97
N CYS A 426 -10.61 11.03 14.69
CA CYS A 426 -10.20 10.31 13.50
C CYS A 426 -9.80 8.87 13.79
N PHE A 427 -9.91 8.01 12.79
CA PHE A 427 -9.45 6.62 12.80
C PHE A 427 -7.97 6.52 13.17
N GLY A 428 -7.59 5.44 13.88
CA GLY A 428 -6.23 5.19 14.35
C GLY A 428 -5.90 5.78 15.73
N ASN A 429 -6.93 6.13 16.51
CA ASN A 429 -6.76 6.70 17.86
C ASN A 429 -7.50 5.90 18.96
N ASP A 430 -7.82 4.63 18.72
CA ASP A 430 -8.52 3.74 19.67
C ASP A 430 -9.84 4.38 20.17
N ILE A 431 -10.69 4.75 19.22
CA ILE A 431 -12.00 5.35 19.48
C ILE A 431 -13.07 4.51 18.75
N ASP A 432 -13.73 3.61 19.48
CA ASP A 432 -14.69 2.63 18.97
C ASP A 432 -15.69 3.19 17.94
N GLU A 433 -16.20 4.38 18.18
CA GLU A 433 -17.19 5.00 17.30
C GLU A 433 -16.63 5.32 15.92
N VAL A 434 -15.41 5.82 15.86
CA VAL A 434 -14.71 6.16 14.61
C VAL A 434 -14.26 4.88 13.90
N ASP A 435 -13.72 3.92 14.66
CA ASP A 435 -13.29 2.62 14.15
C ASP A 435 -14.46 1.87 13.50
N MET A 436 -15.66 1.97 14.09
CA MET A 436 -16.88 1.41 13.51
C MET A 436 -17.33 2.10 12.22
N CYS A 437 -17.08 3.41 12.06
CA CYS A 437 -17.32 4.10 10.80
C CYS A 437 -16.32 3.65 9.72
N ALA A 438 -15.04 3.57 10.03
CA ALA A 438 -14.01 3.07 9.11
C ALA A 438 -14.28 1.60 8.73
N ARG A 439 -14.66 0.76 9.70
CA ARG A 439 -15.10 -0.62 9.47
C ARG A 439 -16.29 -0.68 8.51
N LYS A 440 -17.30 0.18 8.69
CA LYS A 440 -18.47 0.21 7.78
C LYS A 440 -18.06 0.58 6.36
N ALA A 441 -17.22 1.60 6.18
CA ALA A 441 -16.71 2.00 4.86
C ALA A 441 -15.96 0.84 4.17
N THR A 442 -15.11 0.12 4.91
CA THR A 442 -14.37 -1.04 4.41
C THR A 442 -15.27 -2.21 4.07
N GLN A 443 -16.25 -2.51 4.93
CA GLN A 443 -17.15 -3.66 4.74
C GLN A 443 -18.03 -3.54 3.51
N VAL A 444 -18.49 -2.34 3.16
CA VAL A 444 -19.26 -2.09 1.94
C VAL A 444 -18.46 -2.53 0.71
N TYR A 445 -17.19 -2.11 0.63
CA TYR A 445 -16.30 -2.48 -0.45
C TYR A 445 -15.96 -3.97 -0.43
N SER A 446 -15.51 -4.50 0.70
CA SER A 446 -15.03 -5.88 0.79
C SER A 446 -16.13 -6.89 0.53
N HIS A 447 -17.34 -6.68 1.07
CA HIS A 447 -18.48 -7.57 0.82
C HIS A 447 -18.90 -7.55 -0.65
N GLU A 448 -18.81 -6.41 -1.33
CA GLU A 448 -19.12 -6.35 -2.75
C GLU A 448 -18.10 -7.11 -3.58
N VAL A 449 -16.81 -6.86 -3.39
CA VAL A 449 -15.71 -7.53 -4.11
C VAL A 449 -15.80 -9.05 -3.98
N GLU A 450 -16.12 -9.56 -2.79
CA GLU A 450 -16.16 -11.00 -2.49
C GLU A 450 -17.31 -11.75 -3.15
N LYS A 451 -18.27 -11.06 -3.76
CA LYS A 451 -19.36 -11.71 -4.53
C LYS A 451 -18.89 -12.32 -5.84
N TYR A 452 -17.70 -11.93 -6.35
CA TYR A 452 -17.26 -12.24 -7.70
C TYR A 452 -16.21 -13.36 -7.77
N LYS A 453 -16.11 -13.96 -8.96
CA LYS A 453 -15.10 -14.94 -9.31
C LYS A 453 -14.35 -14.49 -10.56
N ASN A 454 -13.07 -14.87 -10.63
CA ASN A 454 -12.22 -14.59 -11.76
C ASN A 454 -12.25 -15.69 -12.84
N PRO A 455 -11.74 -15.44 -14.06
CA PRO A 455 -11.71 -16.42 -15.16
C PRO A 455 -10.87 -17.68 -14.87
N ARG A 456 -9.92 -17.60 -13.92
CA ARG A 456 -9.07 -18.73 -13.49
C ARG A 456 -9.78 -19.67 -12.51
N GLY A 457 -11.04 -19.37 -12.16
CA GLY A 457 -11.88 -20.16 -11.26
C GLY A 457 -11.71 -19.85 -9.77
N GLY A 458 -10.92 -18.83 -9.43
CA GLY A 458 -10.73 -18.35 -8.07
C GLY A 458 -11.71 -17.25 -7.68
N GLN A 459 -11.61 -16.84 -6.42
CA GLN A 459 -12.46 -15.81 -5.83
C GLN A 459 -11.75 -14.46 -5.85
N TYR A 460 -12.52 -13.39 -6.00
CA TYR A 460 -12.06 -12.05 -5.68
C TYR A 460 -11.88 -11.89 -4.16
N GLN A 461 -10.81 -11.19 -3.78
CA GLN A 461 -10.47 -10.89 -2.39
C GLN A 461 -10.18 -9.41 -2.24
N ALA A 462 -10.95 -8.71 -1.42
CA ALA A 462 -10.69 -7.31 -1.15
C ALA A 462 -9.38 -7.11 -0.40
N GLY A 463 -8.53 -6.19 -0.89
CA GLY A 463 -7.34 -5.71 -0.22
C GLY A 463 -7.53 -4.26 0.23
N CYS A 464 -6.88 -3.89 1.34
CA CYS A 464 -6.80 -2.51 1.83
C CYS A 464 -5.36 -2.26 2.31
N TYR A 465 -4.40 -2.45 1.42
CA TYR A 465 -2.99 -2.42 1.74
C TYR A 465 -2.40 -1.02 1.59
N PRO A 466 -1.49 -0.59 2.48
CA PRO A 466 -0.80 0.69 2.35
C PRO A 466 0.20 0.65 1.18
N VAL A 467 0.06 1.59 0.25
CA VAL A 467 1.01 1.84 -0.85
C VAL A 467 1.04 3.32 -1.20
N SER A 468 2.14 3.80 -1.75
CA SER A 468 2.38 5.22 -2.07
C SER A 468 1.44 5.82 -3.14
N ALA A 469 0.65 5.01 -3.83
CA ALA A 469 -0.30 5.44 -4.85
C ALA A 469 -1.44 6.34 -4.29
N ASN A 470 -1.64 6.38 -2.98
CA ASN A 470 -2.59 7.26 -2.29
C ASN A 470 -2.40 8.75 -2.64
N VAL A 471 -1.17 9.18 -2.89
CA VAL A 471 -0.83 10.55 -3.32
C VAL A 471 -1.39 10.83 -4.72
N LEU A 472 -1.18 9.89 -5.66
CA LEU A 472 -1.68 10.02 -7.02
C LEU A 472 -3.22 10.03 -7.06
N PHE A 473 -3.84 9.07 -6.36
CA PHE A 473 -5.30 8.95 -6.32
C PHE A 473 -5.99 10.11 -5.59
N GLY A 474 -5.29 10.75 -4.65
CA GLY A 474 -5.80 11.94 -3.97
C GLY A 474 -6.04 13.12 -4.92
N LYS A 475 -5.26 13.22 -6.01
CA LYS A 475 -5.39 14.30 -7.00
C LYS A 475 -6.75 14.34 -7.69
N ASP A 476 -7.44 13.20 -7.77
CA ASP A 476 -8.74 13.07 -8.43
C ASP A 476 -9.94 13.15 -7.46
N VAL A 477 -9.68 13.33 -6.16
CA VAL A 477 -10.72 13.40 -5.12
C VAL A 477 -10.91 14.83 -4.67
N GLN A 478 -12.17 15.26 -4.61
CA GLN A 478 -12.56 16.59 -4.14
C GLN A 478 -12.46 16.70 -2.61
N ALA A 479 -12.77 17.86 -2.06
CA ALA A 479 -12.87 18.05 -0.62
C ALA A 479 -13.91 17.10 -0.02
N LEU A 480 -13.62 16.55 1.16
CA LEU A 480 -14.45 15.55 1.82
C LEU A 480 -14.92 16.04 3.21
N PRO A 481 -15.98 15.43 3.76
CA PRO A 481 -16.54 15.81 5.06
C PRO A 481 -15.61 15.61 6.26
N ASP A 482 -14.48 14.93 6.11
CA ASP A 482 -13.42 14.81 7.11
C ASP A 482 -12.52 16.05 7.23
N GLY A 483 -12.82 17.11 6.48
CA GLY A 483 -12.02 18.34 6.44
C GLY A 483 -10.84 18.30 5.46
N ARG A 484 -10.70 17.22 4.68
CA ARG A 484 -9.69 17.08 3.65
C ARG A 484 -9.93 18.05 2.50
N TYR A 485 -8.90 18.75 2.05
CA TYR A 485 -8.96 19.59 0.86
C TYR A 485 -9.00 18.78 -0.44
N SER A 486 -9.51 19.37 -1.52
CA SER A 486 -9.43 18.82 -2.86
C SER A 486 -7.98 18.57 -3.25
N ASN A 487 -7.74 17.45 -3.95
CA ASN A 487 -6.42 17.04 -4.48
C ASN A 487 -5.33 16.74 -3.42
N ALA A 488 -5.65 16.79 -2.13
CA ALA A 488 -4.72 16.35 -1.09
C ALA A 488 -4.50 14.83 -1.15
N PRO A 489 -3.37 14.28 -0.69
CA PRO A 489 -3.18 12.84 -0.56
C PRO A 489 -4.31 12.19 0.26
N LEU A 490 -4.68 10.97 -0.12
CA LEU A 490 -5.59 10.12 0.67
C LEU A 490 -4.81 9.35 1.74
N ALA A 491 -5.52 8.79 2.70
CA ALA A 491 -4.98 7.73 3.54
C ALA A 491 -4.65 6.49 2.70
N ASP A 492 -3.55 5.83 3.00
CA ASP A 492 -3.08 4.65 2.29
C ASP A 492 -3.67 3.36 2.90
N GLY A 493 -4.41 2.59 2.11
CA GLY A 493 -5.04 1.34 2.56
C GLY A 493 -5.92 1.52 3.80
N VAL A 494 -5.59 0.80 4.86
CA VAL A 494 -6.24 0.92 6.19
C VAL A 494 -5.44 1.77 7.18
N SER A 495 -4.44 2.50 6.72
CA SER A 495 -3.72 3.44 7.58
C SER A 495 -4.59 4.63 7.95
N PRO A 496 -4.38 5.24 9.13
CA PRO A 496 -4.98 6.53 9.46
C PRO A 496 -4.61 7.62 8.47
N ARG A 497 -5.39 8.71 8.44
CA ARG A 497 -4.98 9.92 7.73
C ARG A 497 -3.65 10.43 8.29
N GLN A 498 -2.75 10.83 7.39
CA GLN A 498 -1.40 11.27 7.78
C GLN A 498 -1.44 12.43 8.77
N GLY A 499 -0.76 12.25 9.91
CA GLY A 499 -0.69 13.24 10.98
C GLY A 499 -1.90 13.27 11.94
N HIS A 500 -2.88 12.38 11.77
CA HIS A 500 -4.07 12.30 12.63
C HIS A 500 -4.03 11.17 13.66
N ASP A 501 -3.07 10.25 13.57
CA ASP A 501 -2.81 9.15 14.52
C ASP A 501 -1.94 9.62 15.68
N VAL A 502 -2.52 10.36 16.61
CA VAL A 502 -1.77 11.05 17.70
C VAL A 502 -1.52 10.15 18.92
N LYS A 503 -2.12 8.96 18.99
CA LYS A 503 -1.93 8.02 20.10
C LYS A 503 -0.84 6.96 19.84
N GLY A 504 -0.30 6.93 18.62
CA GLY A 504 0.77 6.02 18.23
C GLY A 504 0.29 4.66 17.72
N PRO A 505 1.24 3.79 17.32
CA PRO A 505 0.94 2.58 16.51
C PRO A 505 0.23 1.45 17.26
N THR A 506 -0.03 1.60 18.53
CA THR A 506 -0.74 0.62 19.37
C THR A 506 -2.18 1.02 19.71
N ALA A 507 -2.63 2.17 19.18
CA ALA A 507 -3.98 2.66 19.36
C ALA A 507 -4.98 2.05 18.35
#